data_07189afebeebb4885fd68824d1484adb
#
_entry.id   07189afebeebb4885fd68824d1484adb
#
_cell.length_a   1.000
_cell.length_b   1.000
_cell.length_c   1.000
_cell.angle_alpha   90.00
_cell.angle_beta   90.00
_cell.angle_gamma   90.00
#
_symmetry.space_group_name_H-M   'P 1'
#
loop_
_entity.id
_entity.type
_entity.pdbx_description
1 polymer ?
#
loop_
_entity_poly.entity_id
_entity_poly.type
_entity_poly.pdbx_seq_one_letter_code
_entity_poly.pdbx_strand_id
1 'polypeptide(L)'
;MDVTKPPHDLQNTDCQKISQVLARVGEKWSVLIIMLLAGGPHRFTEIKRAINGISQRMLTLCLRGLERDGLIKRTVIAVMPPHVEYELTPLGQSLTEPVIALGTWANSHISDIDAAREAFDAQDNSQENLPSRFK
;
A
#
# COMPACT_ATOMS: atom_id res chain seq x y z
N MET A 1 -3.98 -25.50 -1.23
CA MET A 1 -3.06 -24.84 -0.28
C MET A 1 -3.85 -24.17 0.83
N ASP A 2 -3.48 -24.44 2.04
CA ASP A 2 -4.17 -23.84 3.19
C ASP A 2 -3.70 -22.41 3.39
N VAL A 3 -4.60 -21.45 3.12
CA VAL A 3 -4.25 -20.02 3.20
C VAL A 3 -4.13 -19.51 4.63
N THR A 4 -4.59 -20.30 5.62
CA THR A 4 -4.48 -19.91 7.03
C THR A 4 -3.13 -20.29 7.64
N LYS A 5 -2.35 -21.11 6.94
CA LYS A 5 -1.09 -21.62 7.43
C LYS A 5 0.06 -20.78 6.88
N PRO A 6 0.86 -20.15 7.75
CA PRO A 6 1.99 -19.33 7.26
C PRO A 6 3.07 -20.23 6.62
N PRO A 7 3.90 -19.68 5.74
CA PRO A 7 5.03 -20.43 5.17
C PRO A 7 5.95 -20.90 6.27
N HIS A 8 6.37 -22.15 6.18
CA HIS A 8 7.25 -22.76 7.20
C HIS A 8 8.69 -22.28 7.12
N ASP A 9 9.11 -21.92 5.92
CA ASP A 9 10.49 -21.54 5.68
C ASP A 9 10.57 -20.16 5.07
N LEU A 10 10.80 -19.18 5.92
CA LEU A 10 10.93 -17.78 5.51
C LEU A 10 12.35 -17.46 4.99
N GLN A 11 13.22 -18.46 4.91
CA GLN A 11 14.60 -18.29 4.46
C GLN A 11 14.81 -18.69 2.99
N ASN A 12 13.82 -19.33 2.36
CA ASN A 12 14.00 -19.84 1.01
C ASN A 12 13.66 -18.78 -0.05
N THR A 13 13.92 -19.15 -1.32
CA THR A 13 13.70 -18.25 -2.47
C THR A 13 12.25 -17.81 -2.61
N ASP A 14 11.30 -18.71 -2.30
CA ASP A 14 9.87 -18.40 -2.37
C ASP A 14 9.50 -17.32 -1.37
N CYS A 15 10.10 -17.32 -0.19
CA CYS A 15 9.89 -16.29 0.79
C CYS A 15 10.39 -14.93 0.30
N GLN A 16 11.52 -14.89 -0.41
CA GLN A 16 12.03 -13.64 -0.99
C GLN A 16 11.05 -13.09 -2.02
N LYS A 17 10.48 -13.96 -2.87
CA LYS A 17 9.50 -13.55 -3.85
C LYS A 17 8.22 -13.03 -3.19
N ILE A 18 7.74 -13.74 -2.17
CA ILE A 18 6.59 -13.30 -1.39
C ILE A 18 6.85 -11.93 -0.76
N SER A 19 8.04 -11.74 -0.19
CA SER A 19 8.41 -10.47 0.42
C SER A 19 8.40 -9.33 -0.59
N GLN A 20 8.86 -9.57 -1.82
CA GLN A 20 8.85 -8.54 -2.86
C GLN A 20 7.42 -8.14 -3.24
N VAL A 21 6.53 -9.12 -3.36
CA VAL A 21 5.12 -8.85 -3.66
C VAL A 21 4.48 -8.08 -2.53
N LEU A 22 4.71 -8.50 -1.28
CA LEU A 22 4.15 -7.82 -0.12
C LEU A 22 4.69 -6.40 0.02
N ALA A 23 5.96 -6.17 -0.29
CA ALA A 23 6.54 -4.84 -0.27
C ALA A 23 5.87 -3.92 -1.29
N ARG A 24 5.56 -4.46 -2.48
CA ARG A 24 4.85 -3.69 -3.50
C ARG A 24 3.43 -3.35 -3.06
N VAL A 25 2.68 -4.36 -2.62
CA VAL A 25 1.27 -4.21 -2.26
C VAL A 25 1.11 -3.44 -0.97
N GLY A 26 2.01 -3.65 0.00
CA GLY A 26 1.92 -3.02 1.32
C GLY A 26 2.46 -1.61 1.39
N GLU A 27 3.02 -1.10 0.30
CA GLU A 27 3.48 0.28 0.25
C GLU A 27 2.26 1.19 0.36
N LYS A 28 2.39 2.22 1.19
CA LYS A 28 1.28 3.12 1.56
C LYS A 28 0.49 3.64 0.35
N TRP A 29 1.20 4.15 -0.64
CA TRP A 29 0.54 4.74 -1.82
C TRP A 29 -0.10 3.68 -2.70
N SER A 30 0.52 2.49 -2.81
CA SER A 30 -0.03 1.38 -3.60
C SER A 30 -1.38 0.93 -3.04
N VAL A 31 -1.49 0.78 -1.72
CA VAL A 31 -2.74 0.43 -1.07
C VAL A 31 -3.84 1.43 -1.42
N LEU A 32 -3.53 2.73 -1.32
CA LEU A 32 -4.51 3.78 -1.60
C LEU A 32 -4.92 3.80 -3.07
N ILE A 33 -3.97 3.57 -3.99
CA ILE A 33 -4.26 3.51 -5.43
C ILE A 33 -5.17 2.33 -5.74
N ILE A 34 -4.87 1.14 -5.19
CA ILE A 34 -5.68 -0.04 -5.41
C ILE A 34 -7.11 0.18 -4.90
N MET A 35 -7.25 0.76 -3.72
CA MET A 35 -8.57 1.06 -3.16
C MET A 35 -9.35 2.02 -4.05
N LEU A 36 -8.69 3.04 -4.57
CA LEU A 36 -9.34 4.01 -5.46
C LEU A 36 -9.78 3.35 -6.76
N LEU A 37 -8.90 2.56 -7.38
CA LEU A 37 -9.19 1.91 -8.66
C LEU A 37 -10.17 0.76 -8.53
N ALA A 38 -10.44 0.30 -7.30
CA ALA A 38 -11.50 -0.68 -7.08
C ALA A 38 -12.86 -0.16 -7.52
N GLY A 39 -13.05 1.15 -7.51
CA GLY A 39 -14.29 1.80 -7.95
C GLY A 39 -14.39 2.02 -9.45
N GLY A 40 -13.35 1.73 -10.21
CA GLY A 40 -13.34 1.89 -11.66
C GLY A 40 -12.10 2.62 -12.17
N PRO A 41 -11.99 2.77 -13.51
CA PRO A 41 -10.84 3.46 -14.09
C PRO A 41 -10.75 4.92 -13.67
N HIS A 42 -9.52 5.43 -13.57
CA HIS A 42 -9.26 6.83 -13.24
C HIS A 42 -8.11 7.36 -14.08
N ARG A 43 -8.16 8.65 -14.38
CA ARG A 43 -7.06 9.35 -15.03
C ARG A 43 -5.98 9.69 -14.01
N PHE A 44 -4.76 9.90 -14.49
CA PHE A 44 -3.64 10.29 -13.64
C PHE A 44 -3.98 11.48 -12.74
N THR A 45 -4.56 12.53 -13.35
CA THR A 45 -4.92 13.74 -12.61
C THR A 45 -5.98 13.48 -11.54
N GLU A 46 -6.91 12.58 -11.83
CA GLU A 46 -7.93 12.19 -10.87
C GLU A 46 -7.34 11.45 -9.67
N ILE A 47 -6.41 10.52 -9.95
CA ILE A 47 -5.72 9.77 -8.90
C ILE A 47 -4.92 10.73 -8.02
N LYS A 48 -4.17 11.64 -8.66
CA LYS A 48 -3.34 12.60 -7.92
C LYS A 48 -4.20 13.50 -7.02
N ARG A 49 -5.36 13.91 -7.51
CA ARG A 49 -6.27 14.75 -6.73
C ARG A 49 -6.91 13.99 -5.58
N ALA A 50 -7.24 12.71 -5.81
CA ALA A 50 -7.92 11.88 -4.82
C ALA A 50 -6.99 11.45 -3.68
N ILE A 51 -5.70 11.26 -3.97
CA ILE A 51 -4.74 10.80 -2.97
C ILE A 51 -3.97 12.00 -2.45
N ASN A 52 -4.41 12.49 -1.30
CA ASN A 52 -3.84 13.68 -0.70
C ASN A 52 -2.37 13.46 -0.30
N GLY A 53 -1.52 14.40 -0.70
CA GLY A 53 -0.14 14.42 -0.27
C GLY A 53 0.85 13.67 -1.17
N ILE A 54 0.37 12.94 -2.17
CA ILE A 54 1.28 12.24 -3.07
C ILE A 54 1.86 13.23 -4.10
N SER A 55 3.18 13.17 -4.29
CA SER A 55 3.84 13.97 -5.33
C SER A 55 3.60 13.33 -6.70
N GLN A 56 3.74 14.13 -7.76
CA GLN A 56 3.64 13.63 -9.13
C GLN A 56 4.68 12.55 -9.39
N ARG A 57 5.90 12.77 -8.90
CA ARG A 57 6.98 11.80 -9.07
C ARG A 57 6.65 10.47 -8.38
N MET A 58 6.18 10.53 -7.14
CA MET A 58 5.85 9.32 -6.40
C MET A 58 4.69 8.58 -7.03
N LEU A 59 3.66 9.30 -7.47
CA LEU A 59 2.53 8.68 -8.16
C LEU A 59 2.98 7.97 -9.43
N THR A 60 3.83 8.61 -10.23
CA THR A 60 4.37 8.00 -11.44
C THR A 60 5.11 6.71 -11.12
N LEU A 61 5.97 6.73 -10.09
CA LEU A 61 6.73 5.55 -9.68
C LEU A 61 5.82 4.43 -9.21
N CYS A 62 4.82 4.74 -8.40
CA CYS A 62 3.88 3.75 -7.89
C CYS A 62 3.06 3.13 -9.02
N LEU A 63 2.55 3.94 -9.93
CA LEU A 63 1.76 3.44 -11.05
C LEU A 63 2.60 2.55 -11.96
N ARG A 64 3.84 2.94 -12.24
CA ARG A 64 4.73 2.11 -13.06
C ARG A 64 5.04 0.79 -12.39
N GLY A 65 5.25 0.80 -11.07
CA GLY A 65 5.50 -0.43 -10.32
C GLY A 65 4.30 -1.37 -10.34
N LEU A 66 3.10 -0.84 -10.13
CA LEU A 66 1.88 -1.63 -10.18
C LEU A 66 1.61 -2.19 -11.58
N GLU A 67 1.88 -1.39 -12.60
CA GLU A 67 1.75 -1.83 -14.00
C GLU A 67 2.75 -2.94 -14.31
N ARG A 68 4.00 -2.77 -13.90
CA ARG A 68 5.05 -3.78 -14.10
C ARG A 68 4.68 -5.12 -13.47
N ASP A 69 4.05 -5.08 -12.31
CA ASP A 69 3.64 -6.29 -11.60
C ASP A 69 2.30 -6.86 -12.10
N GLY A 70 1.71 -6.25 -13.13
CA GLY A 70 0.50 -6.75 -13.74
C GLY A 70 -0.76 -6.47 -12.95
N LEU A 71 -0.72 -5.56 -11.99
CA LEU A 71 -1.86 -5.25 -11.13
C LEU A 71 -2.76 -4.17 -11.71
N ILE A 72 -2.21 -3.27 -12.53
CA ILE A 72 -2.98 -2.24 -13.20
C ILE A 72 -2.62 -2.22 -14.69
N LYS A 73 -3.55 -1.69 -15.48
CA LYS A 73 -3.40 -1.50 -16.91
C LYS A 73 -3.45 -0.01 -17.22
N ARG A 74 -2.49 0.44 -18.01
CA ARG A 74 -2.41 1.81 -18.49
C ARG A 74 -2.94 1.84 -19.91
N THR A 75 -3.94 2.69 -20.18
CA THR A 75 -4.54 2.80 -21.49
C THR A 75 -4.48 4.25 -21.96
N VAL A 76 -3.95 4.46 -23.17
CA VAL A 76 -3.96 5.78 -23.79
C VAL A 76 -5.27 5.92 -24.55
N ILE A 77 -6.03 6.96 -24.22
CA ILE A 77 -7.30 7.23 -24.87
C ILE A 77 -7.05 8.31 -25.91
N ALA A 78 -7.18 7.92 -27.18
CA ALA A 78 -6.86 8.77 -28.33
C ALA A 78 -8.04 9.67 -28.73
N VAL A 79 -8.48 10.51 -27.81
CA VAL A 79 -9.49 11.52 -28.05
C VAL A 79 -8.83 12.90 -27.93
N MET A 80 -9.57 13.97 -28.21
CA MET A 80 -9.04 15.35 -28.11
C MET A 80 -9.65 16.03 -26.89
N PRO A 81 -8.86 16.39 -25.87
CA PRO A 81 -7.43 16.11 -25.74
C PRO A 81 -7.16 14.65 -25.33
N PRO A 82 -6.03 14.07 -25.74
CA PRO A 82 -5.70 12.71 -25.35
C PRO A 82 -5.40 12.64 -23.85
N HIS A 83 -5.73 11.51 -23.26
CA HIS A 83 -5.45 11.28 -21.84
C HIS A 83 -5.12 9.82 -21.59
N VAL A 84 -4.62 9.56 -20.38
CA VAL A 84 -4.24 8.20 -19.95
C VAL A 84 -5.15 7.79 -18.80
N GLU A 85 -5.68 6.57 -18.89
CA GLU A 85 -6.50 5.99 -17.84
C GLU A 85 -5.80 4.77 -17.25
N TYR A 86 -6.01 4.56 -15.98
CA TYR A 86 -5.49 3.42 -15.22
C TYR A 86 -6.65 2.64 -14.65
N GLU A 87 -6.57 1.32 -14.74
CA GLU A 87 -7.60 0.44 -14.18
C GLU A 87 -6.95 -0.82 -13.65
N LEU A 88 -7.63 -1.49 -12.71
CA LEU A 88 -7.16 -2.76 -12.19
C LEU A 88 -7.30 -3.84 -13.26
N THR A 89 -6.27 -4.70 -13.37
CA THR A 89 -6.37 -5.93 -14.14
C THR A 89 -7.17 -6.96 -13.33
N PRO A 90 -7.55 -8.12 -13.92
CA PRO A 90 -8.12 -9.20 -13.12
C PRO A 90 -7.25 -9.58 -11.92
N LEU A 91 -5.92 -9.58 -12.10
CA LEU A 91 -5.01 -9.83 -10.99
C LEU A 91 -5.12 -8.74 -9.91
N GLY A 92 -5.16 -7.47 -10.32
CA GLY A 92 -5.35 -6.36 -9.40
C GLY A 92 -6.71 -6.43 -8.70
N GLN A 93 -7.76 -6.84 -9.42
CA GLN A 93 -9.08 -7.02 -8.81
C GLN A 93 -9.06 -8.05 -7.68
N SER A 94 -8.25 -9.10 -7.83
CA SER A 94 -8.14 -10.12 -6.79
C SER A 94 -7.53 -9.59 -5.49
N LEU A 95 -6.85 -8.45 -5.55
CA LEU A 95 -6.27 -7.81 -4.37
C LEU A 95 -7.25 -6.88 -3.65
N THR A 96 -8.36 -6.50 -4.27
CA THR A 96 -9.26 -5.50 -3.67
C THR A 96 -9.81 -5.96 -2.33
N GLU A 97 -10.23 -7.22 -2.23
CA GLU A 97 -10.81 -7.73 -1.00
C GLU A 97 -9.81 -7.71 0.17
N PRO A 98 -8.61 -8.31 0.06
CA PRO A 98 -7.66 -8.26 1.18
C PRO A 98 -7.16 -6.85 1.48
N VAL A 99 -7.03 -5.98 0.47
CA VAL A 99 -6.58 -4.60 0.70
C VAL A 99 -7.66 -3.80 1.43
N ILE A 100 -8.91 -3.92 1.03
CA ILE A 100 -10.02 -3.26 1.70
C ILE A 100 -10.16 -3.78 3.14
N ALA A 101 -10.02 -5.10 3.33
CA ALA A 101 -10.07 -5.69 4.66
C ALA A 101 -8.97 -5.13 5.55
N LEU A 102 -7.76 -4.99 5.02
CA LEU A 102 -6.64 -4.42 5.76
C LEU A 102 -6.90 -2.95 6.11
N GLY A 103 -7.39 -2.18 5.15
CA GLY A 103 -7.73 -0.77 5.39
C GLY A 103 -8.85 -0.61 6.43
N THR A 104 -9.84 -1.46 6.38
CA THR A 104 -10.93 -1.47 7.35
C THR A 104 -10.42 -1.80 8.75
N TRP A 105 -9.53 -2.79 8.84
CA TRP A 105 -8.91 -3.13 10.11
C TRP A 105 -8.14 -1.93 10.69
N ALA A 106 -7.33 -1.29 9.85
CA ALA A 106 -6.54 -0.15 10.26
C ALA A 106 -7.43 0.98 10.77
N ASN A 107 -8.51 1.29 10.04
CA ASN A 107 -9.45 2.32 10.43
C ASN A 107 -10.13 2.02 11.76
N SER A 108 -10.47 0.75 11.98
CA SER A 108 -11.15 0.32 13.21
C SER A 108 -10.24 0.34 14.43
N HIS A 109 -8.92 0.32 14.23
CA HIS A 109 -7.95 0.18 15.31
C HIS A 109 -7.04 1.39 15.48
N ILE A 110 -7.33 2.49 14.79
CA ILE A 110 -6.54 3.72 14.89
C ILE A 110 -6.42 4.18 16.33
N SER A 111 -7.54 4.18 17.07
CA SER A 111 -7.54 4.63 18.46
C SER A 111 -6.64 3.77 19.35
N ASP A 112 -6.70 2.46 19.17
CA ASP A 112 -5.86 1.53 19.94
C ASP A 112 -4.37 1.73 19.64
N ILE A 113 -4.07 1.93 18.36
CA ILE A 113 -2.68 2.15 17.93
C ILE A 113 -2.16 3.48 18.47
N ASP A 114 -2.97 4.53 18.37
CA ASP A 114 -2.59 5.84 18.88
C ASP A 114 -2.34 5.80 20.39
N ALA A 115 -3.19 5.10 21.14
CA ALA A 115 -2.99 4.94 22.57
C ALA A 115 -1.70 4.19 22.88
N ALA A 116 -1.40 3.15 22.11
CA ALA A 116 -0.15 2.38 22.28
C ALA A 116 1.08 3.24 21.99
N ARG A 117 1.02 4.05 20.93
CA ARG A 117 2.10 4.96 20.56
C ARG A 117 2.34 6.01 21.64
N GLU A 118 1.28 6.59 22.17
CA GLU A 118 1.40 7.59 23.24
C GLU A 118 2.02 6.98 24.50
N ALA A 119 1.61 5.76 24.86
CA ALA A 119 2.17 5.08 26.02
C ALA A 119 3.66 4.76 25.82
N PHE A 120 4.03 4.32 24.62
CA PHE A 120 5.43 4.03 24.30
C PHE A 120 6.27 5.29 24.34
N ASP A 121 5.79 6.38 23.71
CA ASP A 121 6.52 7.63 23.66
C ASP A 121 6.73 8.22 25.05
N ALA A 122 5.74 8.08 25.92
CA ALA A 122 5.88 8.52 27.32
C ALA A 122 6.95 7.73 28.06
N GLN A 123 7.02 6.42 27.85
CA GLN A 123 8.07 5.58 28.42
C GLN A 123 9.44 5.89 27.84
N ASP A 124 9.50 6.11 26.51
CA ASP A 124 10.76 6.42 25.83
C ASP A 124 11.33 7.74 26.34
N ASN A 125 10.49 8.76 26.51
CA ASN A 125 10.91 10.03 27.06
C ASN A 125 11.44 9.88 28.49
N SER A 126 10.81 9.01 29.29
CA SER A 126 11.29 8.70 30.63
C SER A 126 12.66 8.04 30.60
N GLN A 127 12.89 7.15 29.62
CA GLN A 127 14.16 6.47 29.46
C GLN A 127 15.27 7.39 28.98
N GLU A 128 14.95 8.42 28.22
CA GLU A 128 15.94 9.41 27.78
C GLU A 128 16.58 10.15 28.94
N ASN A 129 15.92 10.19 30.08
CA ASN A 129 16.45 10.79 31.28
C ASN A 129 17.31 9.84 32.13
N LEU A 130 17.50 8.60 31.66
CA LEU A 130 18.33 7.63 32.35
C LEU A 130 19.80 7.77 31.95
N PRO A 131 20.73 7.24 32.77
CA PRO A 131 22.15 7.27 32.42
C PRO A 131 22.42 6.62 31.07
N SER A 132 23.44 7.11 30.36
CA SER A 132 23.77 6.74 29.00
C SER A 132 24.00 5.23 28.79
N ARG A 133 24.32 4.50 29.85
CA ARG A 133 24.53 3.05 29.75
C ARG A 133 23.29 2.28 29.30
N PHE A 134 22.13 2.91 29.32
CA PHE A 134 20.86 2.30 28.92
C PHE A 134 20.45 2.64 27.48
N LYS A 135 21.30 3.37 26.77
CA LYS A 135 21.01 3.72 25.37
C LYS A 135 21.58 2.71 24.40
#